data_f8f9fbd2400948df8078734dad7c6be1
#
_entry.id   f8f9fbd2400948df8078734dad7c6be1
#
_cell.length_a   1.000
_cell.length_b   1.000
_cell.length_c   1.000
_cell.angle_alpha   90.00
_cell.angle_beta   90.00
_cell.angle_gamma   90.00
#
_symmetry.space_group_name_H-M   'P 1'
#
loop_
_entity.id
_entity.type
_entity.pdbx_description
1 polymer ?
#
loop_
_entity_poly.entity_id
_entity_poly.type
_entity_poly.pdbx_seq_one_letter_code
_entity_poly.pdbx_strand_id
1 'polypeptide(L)'
;IKINEQEIKIRAYEDIVYVKNPVDIEYQTLNFYVPEDYFELKKINGFDLNSAPIFLPNKVGGYMPSKAEKLVENRENEKKSEDIMPPRGDKKPMHGEMPPRGEFKLSNSNMPQGGDRPNRNGKKNRVNTTAVALSKGYVVVIPGVRGRTLQNQSGAYTGKAPAAIVDLKAVVRYLHFNDKEMPGDANKIISNGTSAGGALSALLGASVDSKDYEEYLDMLGAAKASDSIFAVSAYCPITNLENADMAYEWLLNGVNEYKKLKMNSMVDFNQQREIQVGGMSNEEITLSNELKQLFPNYVNSLNLKDEEGKLLTLDKNGNGTFKEYIKKIIINSAQKALESGAD
;
A
#
# COMPACT_ATOMS: atom_id res chain seq x y z
N ILE A 1 -8.95 22.41 8.46
CA ILE A 1 -8.37 21.78 7.24
C ILE A 1 -8.91 22.51 6.03
N LYS A 2 -8.06 22.83 5.04
CA LYS A 2 -8.50 23.49 3.79
C LYS A 2 -8.62 22.47 2.67
N ILE A 3 -9.77 22.49 1.97
CA ILE A 3 -10.02 21.72 0.75
C ILE A 3 -10.59 22.70 -0.28
N ASN A 4 -9.95 22.82 -1.47
CA ASN A 4 -10.43 23.68 -2.55
C ASN A 4 -10.88 25.07 -2.04
N GLU A 5 -10.03 25.72 -1.21
CA GLU A 5 -10.29 27.01 -0.56
C GLU A 5 -11.37 27.02 0.55
N GLN A 6 -12.12 25.95 0.75
CA GLN A 6 -13.03 25.82 1.88
C GLN A 6 -12.29 25.37 3.15
N GLU A 7 -12.51 26.06 4.24
CA GLU A 7 -12.01 25.68 5.56
C GLU A 7 -13.03 24.79 6.27
N ILE A 8 -12.63 23.58 6.64
CA ILE A 8 -13.43 22.65 7.43
C ILE A 8 -12.88 22.66 8.85
N LYS A 9 -13.71 23.04 9.79
CA LYS A 9 -13.41 22.92 11.22
C LYS A 9 -13.60 21.45 11.63
N ILE A 10 -12.66 20.93 12.37
CA ILE A 10 -12.69 19.54 12.86
C ILE A 10 -12.35 19.51 14.34
N ARG A 11 -12.94 18.54 15.04
CA ARG A 11 -12.53 18.16 16.39
C ARG A 11 -11.65 16.92 16.28
N ALA A 12 -10.50 16.94 16.94
CA ALA A 12 -9.52 15.85 16.91
C ALA A 12 -9.44 15.20 18.29
N TYR A 13 -9.43 13.88 18.30
CA TYR A 13 -9.11 13.05 19.47
C TYR A 13 -7.96 12.14 19.04
N GLU A 14 -6.81 12.33 19.67
CA GLU A 14 -5.57 11.75 19.18
C GLU A 14 -4.92 10.83 20.21
N ASP A 15 -3.99 9.98 19.74
CA ASP A 15 -3.18 9.08 20.55
C ASP A 15 -4.00 8.07 21.40
N ILE A 16 -5.17 7.65 20.88
CA ILE A 16 -6.06 6.70 21.56
C ILE A 16 -5.52 5.29 21.39
N VAL A 17 -5.15 4.62 22.48
CA VAL A 17 -4.69 3.22 22.44
C VAL A 17 -5.89 2.30 22.27
N TYR A 18 -5.90 1.48 21.22
CA TYR A 18 -7.05 0.63 20.84
C TYR A 18 -6.96 -0.82 21.35
N VAL A 19 -5.89 -1.19 22.04
CA VAL A 19 -5.71 -2.52 22.68
C VAL A 19 -5.25 -2.36 24.13
N LYS A 20 -5.54 -3.34 24.99
CA LYS A 20 -5.15 -3.28 26.40
C LYS A 20 -3.66 -3.54 26.62
N ASN A 21 -3.08 -4.41 25.80
CA ASN A 21 -1.71 -4.88 25.91
C ASN A 21 -0.93 -4.52 24.62
N PRO A 22 -0.59 -3.24 24.38
CA PRO A 22 0.13 -2.88 23.17
C PRO A 22 1.54 -3.48 23.19
N VAL A 23 1.95 -4.08 22.05
CA VAL A 23 3.31 -4.56 21.83
C VAL A 23 4.24 -3.39 21.51
N ASP A 24 3.71 -2.40 20.77
CA ASP A 24 4.40 -1.15 20.46
C ASP A 24 3.37 -0.01 20.46
N ILE A 25 3.40 0.80 21.53
CA ILE A 25 2.42 1.87 21.72
C ILE A 25 2.48 2.96 20.66
N GLU A 26 3.63 3.18 20.03
CA GLU A 26 3.78 4.19 18.98
C GLU A 26 3.01 3.83 17.71
N TYR A 27 2.74 2.54 17.50
CA TYR A 27 2.03 2.01 16.33
C TYR A 27 0.66 1.42 16.66
N GLN A 28 0.29 1.33 17.93
CA GLN A 28 -1.00 0.76 18.35
C GLN A 28 -1.91 1.81 18.99
N THR A 29 -1.93 2.98 18.37
CA THR A 29 -2.85 4.09 18.64
C THR A 29 -3.68 4.41 17.40
N LEU A 30 -4.74 5.17 17.59
CA LEU A 30 -5.56 5.73 16.51
C LEU A 30 -5.91 7.19 16.80
N ASN A 31 -6.21 7.93 15.73
CA ASN A 31 -6.65 9.31 15.79
C ASN A 31 -8.04 9.43 15.16
N PHE A 32 -8.95 10.11 15.85
CA PHE A 32 -10.30 10.45 15.39
C PHE A 32 -10.38 11.90 14.95
N TYR A 33 -11.04 12.10 13.82
CA TYR A 33 -11.34 13.44 13.28
C TYR A 33 -12.80 13.53 12.91
N VAL A 34 -13.49 14.49 13.53
CA VAL A 34 -14.94 14.66 13.42
C VAL A 34 -15.24 16.07 12.92
N PRO A 35 -16.12 16.28 11.92
CA PRO A 35 -16.57 17.60 11.55
C PRO A 35 -17.17 18.35 12.74
N GLU A 36 -16.71 19.58 13.02
CA GLU A 36 -17.16 20.39 14.16
C GLU A 36 -18.66 20.69 14.11
N ASP A 37 -19.23 20.81 12.92
CA ASP A 37 -20.66 21.06 12.70
C ASP A 37 -21.59 20.05 13.38
N TYR A 38 -21.14 18.83 13.60
CA TYR A 38 -21.92 17.80 14.31
C TYR A 38 -22.15 18.15 15.78
N PHE A 39 -21.19 18.81 16.41
CA PHE A 39 -21.34 19.26 17.80
C PHE A 39 -22.21 20.50 17.95
N GLU A 40 -22.50 21.17 16.82
CA GLU A 40 -23.49 22.24 16.71
C GLU A 40 -24.85 21.72 16.25
N LEU A 41 -25.08 20.40 16.30
CA LEU A 41 -26.33 19.70 15.89
C LEU A 41 -26.69 19.90 14.40
N LYS A 42 -25.72 20.26 13.56
CA LYS A 42 -25.89 20.39 12.12
C LYS A 42 -25.72 19.03 11.43
N LYS A 43 -26.32 18.88 10.26
CA LYS A 43 -26.13 17.71 9.39
C LYS A 43 -25.26 18.06 8.18
N ILE A 44 -24.41 17.11 7.76
CA ILE A 44 -23.61 17.21 6.55
C ILE A 44 -24.02 16.05 5.64
N ASN A 45 -24.53 16.36 4.45
CA ASN A 45 -25.04 15.37 3.50
C ASN A 45 -26.07 14.38 4.11
N GLY A 46 -26.89 14.83 5.04
CA GLY A 46 -27.88 14.02 5.74
C GLY A 46 -27.36 13.24 6.95
N PHE A 47 -26.06 13.19 7.17
CA PHE A 47 -25.45 12.56 8.34
C PHE A 47 -25.38 13.49 9.55
N ASP A 48 -25.40 12.91 10.72
CA ASP A 48 -25.15 13.54 12.02
C ASP A 48 -24.07 12.79 12.79
N LEU A 49 -23.80 13.22 14.02
CA LEU A 49 -22.74 12.68 14.86
C LEU A 49 -22.77 11.15 15.01
N ASN A 50 -23.96 10.55 15.08
CA ASN A 50 -24.15 9.12 15.34
C ASN A 50 -24.44 8.30 14.08
N SER A 51 -24.76 8.94 12.96
CA SER A 51 -25.12 8.25 11.72
C SER A 51 -24.05 8.36 10.62
N ALA A 52 -23.01 9.15 10.87
CA ALA A 52 -21.92 9.38 9.92
C ALA A 52 -21.12 8.09 9.66
N PRO A 53 -20.85 7.72 8.38
CA PRO A 53 -19.94 6.65 8.09
C PRO A 53 -18.53 6.93 8.63
N ILE A 54 -17.82 5.86 9.01
CA ILE A 54 -16.42 5.93 9.45
C ILE A 54 -15.51 5.60 8.26
N PHE A 55 -14.69 6.55 7.85
CA PHE A 55 -13.63 6.34 6.86
C PHE A 55 -12.35 5.94 7.58
N LEU A 56 -11.86 4.72 7.27
CA LEU A 56 -10.68 4.11 7.87
C LEU A 56 -9.56 4.01 6.82
N PRO A 57 -8.73 5.07 6.63
CA PRO A 57 -7.62 5.02 5.69
C PRO A 57 -6.50 4.15 6.24
N ASN A 58 -6.19 3.07 5.53
CA ASN A 58 -5.07 2.18 5.80
C ASN A 58 -3.84 2.69 5.04
N LYS A 59 -2.93 3.36 5.76
CA LYS A 59 -1.74 4.01 5.19
C LYS A 59 -0.50 3.11 5.15
N VAL A 60 -0.66 1.81 5.38
CA VAL A 60 0.44 0.85 5.32
C VAL A 60 0.96 0.75 3.88
N GLY A 61 2.22 1.14 3.67
CA GLY A 61 2.92 1.00 2.40
C GLY A 61 3.99 -0.09 2.50
N GLY A 62 4.03 -1.05 1.55
CA GLY A 62 5.04 -2.12 1.54
C GLY A 62 5.07 -2.99 2.80
N TYR A 63 3.96 -3.10 3.53
CA TYR A 63 3.86 -3.77 4.84
C TYR A 63 4.80 -3.20 5.91
N MET A 64 5.25 -1.95 5.74
CA MET A 64 6.04 -1.22 6.72
C MET A 64 5.14 -0.70 7.83
N PRO A 65 5.69 -0.42 9.03
CA PRO A 65 4.91 0.18 10.11
C PRO A 65 4.39 1.57 9.72
N SER A 66 3.20 1.90 10.18
CA SER A 66 2.56 3.20 9.97
C SER A 66 2.05 3.73 11.30
N LYS A 67 2.48 4.93 11.69
CA LYS A 67 1.93 5.61 12.88
C LYS A 67 0.56 6.21 12.58
N ALA A 68 -0.24 6.43 13.61
CA ALA A 68 -1.46 7.22 13.51
C ALA A 68 -1.09 8.67 13.15
N GLU A 69 -1.33 9.05 11.91
CA GLU A 69 -0.91 10.35 11.37
C GLU A 69 -1.79 11.48 11.90
N LYS A 70 -1.16 12.60 12.32
CA LYS A 70 -1.87 13.79 12.77
C LYS A 70 -2.12 14.75 11.61
N LEU A 71 -3.38 15.15 11.40
CA LEU A 71 -3.77 15.96 10.25
C LEU A 71 -3.21 17.39 10.29
N VAL A 72 -2.87 17.90 11.46
CA VAL A 72 -2.39 19.28 11.65
C VAL A 72 -0.88 19.39 11.45
N GLU A 73 -0.11 18.37 11.82
CA GLU A 73 1.35 18.36 11.70
C GLU A 73 1.85 18.21 10.25
N ASN A 74 1.02 17.68 9.36
CA ASN A 74 1.42 17.45 7.97
C ASN A 74 1.74 18.69 7.15
N ARG A 75 1.28 19.89 7.54
CA ARG A 75 1.61 21.13 6.81
C ARG A 75 3.06 21.56 6.96
N GLU A 76 3.68 21.28 8.11
CA GLU A 76 5.08 21.62 8.34
C GLU A 76 6.04 20.58 7.74
N ASN A 77 5.61 19.31 7.75
CA ASN A 77 6.41 18.21 7.20
C ASN A 77 6.37 18.18 5.67
N GLU A 78 5.27 18.58 5.01
CA GLU A 78 5.22 18.76 3.56
C GLU A 78 6.23 19.83 3.08
N LYS A 79 6.38 20.93 3.82
CA LYS A 79 7.41 21.94 3.52
C LYS A 79 8.83 21.41 3.75
N LYS A 80 9.07 20.64 4.83
CA LYS A 80 10.39 20.05 5.09
C LYS A 80 10.76 18.95 4.09
N SER A 81 9.79 18.21 3.53
CA SER A 81 10.03 17.19 2.52
C SER A 81 10.34 17.77 1.13
N GLU A 82 9.86 18.97 0.81
CA GLU A 82 10.24 19.70 -0.42
C GLU A 82 11.71 20.16 -0.36
N ASP A 83 12.23 20.52 0.81
CA ASP A 83 13.60 20.98 1.01
C ASP A 83 14.64 19.85 1.13
N ILE A 84 14.23 18.61 1.35
CA ILE A 84 15.12 17.46 1.57
C ILE A 84 15.33 16.60 0.31
N MET A 85 14.66 16.89 -0.81
CA MET A 85 15.06 16.28 -2.08
C MET A 85 16.43 16.84 -2.48
N PRO A 86 17.48 16.01 -2.53
CA PRO A 86 18.78 16.48 -3.01
C PRO A 86 18.58 17.02 -4.43
N PRO A 87 19.21 18.16 -4.79
CA PRO A 87 19.16 18.68 -6.14
C PRO A 87 19.58 17.54 -7.08
N ARG A 88 18.80 17.31 -8.14
CA ARG A 88 19.19 16.39 -9.20
C ARG A 88 20.51 16.91 -9.75
N GLY A 89 21.59 16.30 -9.29
CA GLY A 89 22.92 16.65 -9.76
C GLY A 89 22.98 16.50 -11.27
N ASP A 90 23.44 17.56 -11.93
CA ASP A 90 23.83 17.53 -13.33
C ASP A 90 24.81 16.39 -13.55
N LYS A 91 24.38 15.36 -14.24
CA LYS A 91 25.22 14.24 -14.62
C LYS A 91 26.24 14.74 -15.65
N LYS A 92 27.43 15.07 -15.19
CA LYS A 92 28.61 15.04 -16.08
C LYS A 92 28.89 13.57 -16.43
N PRO A 93 29.12 13.23 -17.70
CA PRO A 93 29.46 11.87 -18.09
C PRO A 93 30.84 11.52 -17.50
N MET A 94 30.89 10.54 -16.62
CA MET A 94 32.16 9.89 -16.27
C MET A 94 32.53 8.93 -17.40
N HIS A 95 33.62 9.25 -18.09
CA HIS A 95 34.32 8.30 -18.94
C HIS A 95 34.95 7.21 -18.05
N GLY A 96 34.38 6.02 -18.10
CA GLY A 96 34.97 4.78 -17.62
C GLY A 96 34.68 3.70 -18.66
N GLU A 97 35.74 3.08 -19.17
CA GLU A 97 35.69 2.07 -20.23
C GLU A 97 34.84 0.87 -19.82
N MET A 98 33.84 0.53 -20.64
CA MET A 98 33.07 -0.71 -20.50
C MET A 98 33.79 -1.84 -21.23
N PRO A 99 33.77 -3.07 -20.66
CA PRO A 99 34.24 -4.26 -21.39
C PRO A 99 33.29 -4.59 -22.55
N PRO A 100 33.76 -5.26 -23.63
CA PRO A 100 33.04 -5.40 -24.87
C PRO A 100 31.81 -6.31 -24.74
N ARG A 101 30.65 -5.78 -25.10
CA ARG A 101 29.41 -6.54 -25.31
C ARG A 101 29.44 -7.15 -26.69
N GLY A 102 29.07 -8.43 -26.77
CA GLY A 102 28.79 -9.13 -28.02
C GLY A 102 27.75 -8.39 -28.88
N GLU A 103 28.02 -8.36 -30.17
CA GLU A 103 27.28 -7.62 -31.18
C GLU A 103 25.82 -8.05 -31.30
N PHE A 104 24.89 -7.15 -30.90
CA PHE A 104 23.54 -7.13 -31.43
C PHE A 104 23.41 -5.83 -32.26
N LYS A 105 23.52 -5.94 -33.59
CA LYS A 105 23.28 -4.83 -34.52
C LYS A 105 21.79 -4.53 -34.57
N LEU A 106 21.36 -3.45 -33.90
CA LEU A 106 20.15 -2.74 -34.24
C LEU A 106 20.52 -1.52 -35.05
N SER A 107 19.99 -1.48 -36.29
CA SER A 107 20.20 -0.44 -37.26
C SER A 107 19.75 0.93 -36.76
N ASN A 108 20.59 1.94 -36.98
CA ASN A 108 20.31 3.36 -36.81
C ASN A 108 18.98 3.78 -37.47
N SER A 109 18.05 4.32 -36.68
CA SER A 109 17.10 5.30 -37.17
C SER A 109 16.86 6.34 -36.08
N ASN A 110 17.37 7.53 -36.35
CA ASN A 110 17.04 8.86 -35.85
C ASN A 110 16.20 8.93 -34.56
N MET A 111 16.86 9.04 -33.40
CA MET A 111 16.22 9.63 -32.22
C MET A 111 16.21 11.16 -32.39
N PRO A 112 15.08 11.84 -32.29
CA PRO A 112 15.03 13.29 -32.22
C PRO A 112 15.74 13.75 -30.93
N GLN A 113 16.68 14.67 -31.10
CA GLN A 113 17.27 15.41 -29.99
C GLN A 113 16.18 16.29 -29.34
N GLY A 114 16.06 16.16 -28.02
CA GLY A 114 15.63 17.22 -27.11
C GLY A 114 14.39 18.02 -27.51
N GLY A 115 13.22 17.40 -27.45
CA GLY A 115 11.99 18.15 -27.26
C GLY A 115 11.85 18.52 -25.79
N ASP A 116 11.56 19.79 -25.49
CA ASP A 116 11.26 20.31 -24.15
C ASP A 116 10.24 19.40 -23.45
N ARG A 117 10.71 18.66 -22.45
CA ARG A 117 9.78 17.94 -21.55
C ARG A 117 8.92 19.01 -20.87
N PRO A 118 7.60 18.95 -20.98
CA PRO A 118 6.76 19.89 -20.30
C PRO A 118 7.12 19.88 -18.82
N ASN A 119 7.42 21.08 -18.32
CA ASN A 119 7.77 21.35 -16.93
C ASN A 119 6.74 20.69 -16.00
N ARG A 120 7.08 19.55 -15.39
CA ARG A 120 6.24 18.83 -14.42
C ARG A 120 6.11 19.55 -13.07
N ASN A 121 6.37 20.85 -13.03
CA ASN A 121 6.07 21.72 -11.89
C ASN A 121 4.59 22.12 -11.81
N GLY A 122 3.70 21.51 -12.57
CA GLY A 122 2.31 21.48 -12.20
C GLY A 122 2.17 20.66 -10.91
N LYS A 123 2.10 21.32 -9.76
CA LYS A 123 1.57 20.74 -8.52
C LYS A 123 0.23 20.10 -8.89
N LYS A 124 0.22 18.82 -9.24
CA LYS A 124 -1.01 18.04 -9.19
C LYS A 124 -1.38 18.07 -7.73
N ASN A 125 -2.37 18.90 -7.37
CA ASN A 125 -3.01 18.87 -6.09
C ASN A 125 -3.43 17.41 -5.84
N ARG A 126 -2.61 16.65 -5.12
CA ARG A 126 -3.01 15.32 -4.69
C ARG A 126 -4.22 15.54 -3.80
N VAL A 127 -5.35 15.03 -4.25
CA VAL A 127 -6.58 15.09 -3.49
C VAL A 127 -6.35 14.37 -2.17
N ASN A 128 -6.39 15.09 -1.07
CA ASN A 128 -6.31 14.49 0.27
C ASN A 128 -7.63 13.77 0.55
N THR A 129 -7.64 12.44 0.39
CA THR A 129 -8.84 11.61 0.57
C THR A 129 -9.46 11.74 1.96
N THR A 130 -8.63 11.92 3.00
CA THR A 130 -9.06 12.16 4.38
C THR A 130 -9.85 13.47 4.47
N ALA A 131 -9.30 14.52 3.88
CA ALA A 131 -9.94 15.82 3.86
C ALA A 131 -11.27 15.79 3.06
N VAL A 132 -11.29 15.08 1.92
CA VAL A 132 -12.53 14.88 1.15
C VAL A 132 -13.57 14.11 1.96
N ALA A 133 -13.20 13.04 2.67
CA ALA A 133 -14.12 12.30 3.51
C ALA A 133 -14.76 13.20 4.59
N LEU A 134 -13.96 14.01 5.30
CA LEU A 134 -14.44 14.98 6.27
C LEU A 134 -15.41 16.00 5.64
N SER A 135 -15.10 16.51 4.43
CA SER A 135 -15.99 17.45 3.72
C SER A 135 -17.32 16.84 3.31
N LYS A 136 -17.37 15.52 3.20
CA LYS A 136 -18.60 14.78 2.92
C LYS A 136 -19.36 14.35 4.17
N GLY A 137 -18.87 14.75 5.35
CA GLY A 137 -19.50 14.43 6.63
C GLY A 137 -19.10 13.08 7.21
N TYR A 138 -18.06 12.43 6.70
CA TYR A 138 -17.56 11.19 7.30
C TYR A 138 -16.73 11.51 8.54
N VAL A 139 -16.85 10.67 9.54
CA VAL A 139 -15.86 10.60 10.62
C VAL A 139 -14.63 9.88 10.06
N VAL A 140 -13.44 10.38 10.37
CA VAL A 140 -12.19 9.76 9.91
C VAL A 140 -11.44 9.18 11.08
N VAL A 141 -11.04 7.91 10.97
CA VAL A 141 -10.22 7.21 11.96
C VAL A 141 -8.92 6.77 11.31
N ILE A 142 -7.80 7.35 11.73
CA ILE A 142 -6.48 7.02 11.21
C ILE A 142 -5.77 6.10 12.20
N PRO A 143 -5.64 4.79 11.91
CA PRO A 143 -4.95 3.87 12.78
C PRO A 143 -3.44 3.91 12.57
N GLY A 144 -2.69 3.75 13.65
CA GLY A 144 -1.33 3.24 13.61
C GLY A 144 -1.37 1.72 13.50
N VAL A 145 -0.39 1.14 12.80
CA VAL A 145 -0.31 -0.29 12.51
C VAL A 145 1.14 -0.74 12.55
N ARG A 146 1.41 -1.84 13.24
CA ARG A 146 2.74 -2.47 13.22
C ARG A 146 3.08 -2.99 11.81
N GLY A 147 4.35 -3.12 11.52
CA GLY A 147 4.79 -3.58 10.21
C GLY A 147 6.06 -4.42 10.27
N ARG A 148 6.38 -5.06 9.13
CA ARG A 148 7.38 -6.12 8.99
C ARG A 148 8.81 -5.79 9.43
N THR A 149 9.14 -4.50 9.58
CA THR A 149 10.49 -4.05 9.97
C THR A 149 10.63 -3.69 11.44
N LEU A 150 9.53 -3.68 12.20
CA LEU A 150 9.60 -3.38 13.64
C LEU A 150 10.34 -4.47 14.39
N GLN A 151 11.26 -4.02 15.25
CA GLN A 151 12.01 -4.86 16.17
C GLN A 151 11.94 -4.27 17.58
N ASN A 152 11.90 -5.12 18.58
CA ASN A 152 12.07 -4.71 19.98
C ASN A 152 13.56 -4.48 20.33
N GLN A 153 13.83 -4.11 21.57
CA GLN A 153 15.19 -3.85 22.06
C GLN A 153 16.13 -5.07 21.95
N SER A 154 15.59 -6.29 21.94
CA SER A 154 16.38 -7.51 21.75
C SER A 154 16.63 -7.88 20.26
N GLY A 155 16.12 -7.07 19.32
CA GLY A 155 16.21 -7.33 17.88
C GLY A 155 15.17 -8.32 17.36
N ALA A 156 14.24 -8.80 18.19
CA ALA A 156 13.16 -9.67 17.75
C ALA A 156 12.10 -8.88 16.98
N TYR A 157 11.64 -9.42 15.85
CA TYR A 157 10.60 -8.79 15.04
C TYR A 157 9.25 -8.86 15.74
N THR A 158 8.58 -7.71 15.86
CA THR A 158 7.28 -7.55 16.54
C THR A 158 6.12 -7.23 15.58
N GLY A 159 6.42 -6.93 14.33
CA GLY A 159 5.43 -6.50 13.34
C GLY A 159 5.40 -7.34 12.07
N LYS A 160 6.00 -8.56 12.06
CA LYS A 160 5.84 -9.50 10.95
C LYS A 160 4.40 -10.00 10.86
N ALA A 161 4.03 -10.59 9.71
CA ALA A 161 2.72 -11.21 9.54
C ALA A 161 2.42 -12.19 10.69
N PRO A 162 1.20 -12.19 11.26
CA PRO A 162 0.00 -11.44 10.82
C PRO A 162 -0.21 -10.08 11.54
N ALA A 163 0.79 -9.48 12.18
CA ALA A 163 0.63 -8.34 13.08
C ALA A 163 -0.19 -7.18 12.49
N ALA A 164 0.06 -6.80 11.23
CA ALA A 164 -0.62 -5.66 10.61
C ALA A 164 -2.14 -5.87 10.46
N ILE A 165 -2.58 -7.05 10.02
CA ILE A 165 -4.02 -7.34 9.92
C ILE A 165 -4.67 -7.49 11.29
N VAL A 166 -3.97 -8.06 12.26
CA VAL A 166 -4.44 -8.19 13.64
C VAL A 166 -4.65 -6.80 14.26
N ASP A 167 -3.74 -5.85 14.03
CA ASP A 167 -3.88 -4.47 14.50
C ASP A 167 -5.12 -3.80 13.89
N LEU A 168 -5.34 -3.94 12.57
CA LEU A 168 -6.53 -3.39 11.91
C LEU A 168 -7.84 -4.00 12.44
N LYS A 169 -7.86 -5.31 12.67
CA LYS A 169 -9.01 -5.99 13.29
C LYS A 169 -9.26 -5.48 14.69
N ALA A 170 -8.21 -5.29 15.49
CA ALA A 170 -8.31 -4.73 16.83
C ALA A 170 -8.88 -3.30 16.82
N VAL A 171 -8.49 -2.47 15.84
CA VAL A 171 -9.08 -1.14 15.63
C VAL A 171 -10.58 -1.24 15.36
N VAL A 172 -11.00 -2.10 14.42
CA VAL A 172 -12.44 -2.26 14.10
C VAL A 172 -13.23 -2.75 15.32
N ARG A 173 -12.70 -3.74 16.06
CA ARG A 173 -13.31 -4.20 17.32
C ARG A 173 -13.42 -3.10 18.36
N TYR A 174 -12.42 -2.24 18.47
CA TYR A 174 -12.45 -1.08 19.35
C TYR A 174 -13.58 -0.11 18.97
N LEU A 175 -13.76 0.16 17.66
CA LEU A 175 -14.83 1.02 17.17
C LEU A 175 -16.21 0.44 17.45
N HIS A 176 -16.44 -0.83 17.17
CA HIS A 176 -17.72 -1.49 17.47
C HIS A 176 -18.03 -1.53 18.96
N PHE A 177 -17.01 -1.79 19.79
CA PHE A 177 -17.20 -1.87 21.24
C PHE A 177 -17.61 -0.52 21.85
N ASN A 178 -17.08 0.57 21.31
CA ASN A 178 -17.33 1.93 21.81
C ASN A 178 -18.34 2.72 20.96
N ASP A 179 -19.07 2.09 20.04
CA ASP A 179 -19.97 2.73 19.08
C ASP A 179 -20.99 3.69 19.71
N LYS A 180 -21.47 3.38 20.91
CA LYS A 180 -22.45 4.22 21.63
C LYS A 180 -21.83 5.48 22.25
N GLU A 181 -20.54 5.50 22.46
CA GLU A 181 -19.82 6.57 23.16
C GLU A 181 -18.94 7.40 22.21
N MET A 182 -18.73 6.91 20.99
CA MET A 182 -17.86 7.54 20.01
C MET A 182 -18.65 8.08 18.81
N PRO A 183 -18.16 9.17 18.16
CA PRO A 183 -18.76 9.69 16.95
C PRO A 183 -18.68 8.69 15.78
N GLY A 184 -19.72 8.69 14.93
CA GLY A 184 -19.82 7.84 13.75
C GLY A 184 -20.66 6.59 14.02
N ASP A 185 -20.90 5.83 12.99
CA ASP A 185 -21.65 4.58 12.98
C ASP A 185 -20.68 3.43 12.67
N ALA A 186 -20.32 2.64 13.66
CA ALA A 186 -19.39 1.51 13.49
C ALA A 186 -19.93 0.42 12.55
N ASN A 187 -21.23 0.40 12.26
CA ASN A 187 -21.80 -0.48 11.24
C ASN A 187 -21.55 0.04 9.81
N LYS A 188 -20.94 1.21 9.66
CA LYS A 188 -20.63 1.86 8.38
C LYS A 188 -19.14 2.17 8.22
N ILE A 189 -18.27 1.29 8.68
CA ILE A 189 -16.82 1.43 8.51
C ILE A 189 -16.45 1.12 7.06
N ILE A 190 -15.74 2.06 6.41
CA ILE A 190 -15.22 1.93 5.06
C ILE A 190 -13.70 1.93 5.14
N SER A 191 -13.07 0.77 4.94
CA SER A 191 -11.62 0.66 4.89
C SER A 191 -11.11 1.05 3.51
N ASN A 192 -10.08 1.91 3.47
CA ASN A 192 -9.47 2.38 2.22
C ASN A 192 -7.96 2.19 2.24
N GLY A 193 -7.39 1.67 1.17
CA GLY A 193 -5.94 1.49 1.09
C GLY A 193 -5.43 1.26 -0.33
N THR A 194 -4.13 1.48 -0.51
CA THR A 194 -3.43 1.28 -1.78
C THR A 194 -2.27 0.31 -1.61
N SER A 195 -1.99 -0.54 -2.60
CA SER A 195 -0.88 -1.51 -2.60
C SER A 195 -0.99 -2.47 -1.40
N ALA A 196 -0.01 -2.53 -0.51
CA ALA A 196 -0.07 -3.32 0.72
C ALA A 196 -1.25 -2.90 1.63
N GLY A 197 -1.53 -1.59 1.75
CA GLY A 197 -2.71 -1.09 2.44
C GLY A 197 -4.02 -1.52 1.76
N GLY A 198 -4.03 -1.59 0.43
CA GLY A 198 -5.16 -2.13 -0.34
C GLY A 198 -5.38 -3.62 -0.07
N ALA A 199 -4.31 -4.42 -0.04
CA ALA A 199 -4.37 -5.83 0.31
C ALA A 199 -4.88 -6.06 1.74
N LEU A 200 -4.35 -5.30 2.71
CA LEU A 200 -4.81 -5.38 4.11
C LEU A 200 -6.28 -4.95 4.27
N SER A 201 -6.72 -3.92 3.53
CA SER A 201 -8.13 -3.50 3.53
C SER A 201 -9.04 -4.57 2.94
N ALA A 202 -8.63 -5.21 1.82
CA ALA A 202 -9.35 -6.32 1.22
C ALA A 202 -9.41 -7.53 2.15
N LEU A 203 -8.28 -7.88 2.80
CA LEU A 203 -8.21 -8.97 3.76
C LEU A 203 -9.08 -8.71 5.00
N LEU A 204 -9.12 -7.46 5.48
CA LEU A 204 -9.97 -7.06 6.61
C LEU A 204 -11.45 -7.35 6.30
N GLY A 205 -11.92 -7.00 5.10
CA GLY A 205 -13.29 -7.29 4.67
C GLY A 205 -13.58 -8.76 4.39
N ALA A 206 -12.58 -9.52 3.90
CA ALA A 206 -12.75 -10.93 3.54
C ALA A 206 -12.62 -11.91 4.72
N SER A 207 -12.01 -11.48 5.83
CA SER A 207 -11.70 -12.34 6.98
C SER A 207 -12.44 -11.95 8.27
N VAL A 208 -13.66 -11.45 8.11
CA VAL A 208 -14.51 -11.03 9.23
C VAL A 208 -14.64 -12.16 10.27
N ASP A 209 -14.36 -11.83 11.53
CA ASP A 209 -14.46 -12.72 12.69
C ASP A 209 -13.78 -14.08 12.51
N SER A 210 -12.72 -14.15 11.67
CA SER A 210 -11.98 -15.38 11.44
C SER A 210 -11.25 -15.83 12.71
N LYS A 211 -11.43 -17.11 13.04
CA LYS A 211 -10.79 -17.74 14.20
C LYS A 211 -9.26 -17.77 14.12
N ASP A 212 -8.70 -17.66 12.91
CA ASP A 212 -7.24 -17.66 12.69
C ASP A 212 -6.54 -16.50 13.38
N TYR A 213 -7.28 -15.43 13.72
CA TYR A 213 -6.73 -14.22 14.36
C TYR A 213 -7.08 -14.11 15.84
N GLU A 214 -7.96 -14.95 16.40
CA GLU A 214 -8.46 -14.81 17.77
C GLU A 214 -7.35 -14.87 18.82
N GLU A 215 -6.43 -15.82 18.70
CA GLU A 215 -5.30 -15.95 19.62
C GLU A 215 -4.46 -14.65 19.68
N TYR A 216 -4.16 -14.07 18.54
CA TYR A 216 -3.38 -12.82 18.46
C TYR A 216 -4.16 -11.63 19.03
N LEU A 217 -5.47 -11.56 18.77
CA LEU A 217 -6.35 -10.51 19.28
C LEU A 217 -6.50 -10.61 20.80
N ASP A 218 -6.60 -11.82 21.34
CA ASP A 218 -6.64 -12.07 22.77
C ASP A 218 -5.32 -11.67 23.45
N MET A 219 -4.18 -12.01 22.88
CA MET A 219 -2.87 -11.58 23.39
C MET A 219 -2.74 -10.05 23.48
N LEU A 220 -3.28 -9.33 22.51
CA LEU A 220 -3.31 -7.86 22.51
C LEU A 220 -4.35 -7.30 23.50
N GLY A 221 -5.25 -8.12 24.03
CA GLY A 221 -6.39 -7.65 24.80
C GLY A 221 -7.32 -6.77 23.97
N ALA A 222 -7.54 -7.13 22.71
CA ALA A 222 -8.48 -6.46 21.82
C ALA A 222 -9.91 -6.52 22.37
N ALA A 223 -10.73 -5.54 22.06
CA ALA A 223 -12.11 -5.49 22.49
C ALA A 223 -12.91 -6.71 22.00
N LYS A 224 -13.82 -7.20 22.82
CA LYS A 224 -14.69 -8.34 22.48
C LYS A 224 -15.90 -7.83 21.70
N ALA A 225 -15.70 -7.64 20.40
CA ALA A 225 -16.70 -7.20 19.44
C ALA A 225 -16.36 -7.82 18.08
N SER A 226 -17.25 -7.69 17.10
CA SER A 226 -16.98 -8.09 15.70
C SER A 226 -15.91 -7.18 15.08
N ASP A 227 -15.15 -7.72 14.15
CA ASP A 227 -14.25 -6.95 13.26
C ASP A 227 -14.84 -6.76 11.85
N SER A 228 -16.17 -6.81 11.73
CA SER A 228 -16.88 -6.57 10.46
C SER A 228 -16.77 -5.13 10.00
N ILE A 229 -16.66 -4.93 8.70
CA ILE A 229 -16.69 -3.63 8.07
C ILE A 229 -17.77 -3.59 6.98
N PHE A 230 -18.27 -2.38 6.69
CA PHE A 230 -19.35 -2.19 5.72
C PHE A 230 -18.85 -2.31 4.27
N ALA A 231 -17.69 -1.70 3.97
CA ALA A 231 -17.17 -1.67 2.61
C ALA A 231 -15.64 -1.57 2.57
N VAL A 232 -15.07 -1.99 1.44
CA VAL A 232 -13.66 -1.89 1.12
C VAL A 232 -13.46 -1.07 -0.13
N SER A 233 -12.54 -0.10 -0.06
CA SER A 233 -12.06 0.69 -1.20
C SER A 233 -10.57 0.40 -1.38
N ALA A 234 -10.26 -0.70 -2.07
CA ALA A 234 -8.89 -1.17 -2.27
C ALA A 234 -8.37 -0.77 -3.66
N TYR A 235 -7.25 -0.05 -3.68
CA TYR A 235 -6.56 0.36 -4.90
C TYR A 235 -5.30 -0.46 -5.11
N CYS A 236 -5.16 -1.06 -6.30
CA CYS A 236 -4.02 -1.91 -6.66
C CYS A 236 -3.65 -2.90 -5.52
N PRO A 237 -4.61 -3.65 -4.95
CA PRO A 237 -4.33 -4.54 -3.85
C PRO A 237 -3.37 -5.64 -4.31
N ILE A 238 -2.38 -5.95 -3.47
CA ILE A 238 -1.54 -7.13 -3.70
C ILE A 238 -2.34 -8.32 -3.23
N THR A 239 -2.86 -9.09 -4.18
CA THR A 239 -3.61 -10.33 -3.93
C THR A 239 -2.71 -11.55 -4.16
N ASN A 240 -3.11 -12.71 -3.63
CA ASN A 240 -2.43 -13.97 -3.86
C ASN A 240 -0.94 -13.96 -3.45
N LEU A 241 -0.66 -13.46 -2.25
CA LEU A 241 0.70 -13.37 -1.70
C LEU A 241 1.38 -14.75 -1.60
N GLU A 242 0.62 -15.80 -1.36
CA GLU A 242 1.12 -17.17 -1.26
C GLU A 242 1.87 -17.64 -2.53
N ASN A 243 1.41 -17.18 -3.69
CA ASN A 243 1.97 -17.60 -4.99
C ASN A 243 2.71 -16.47 -5.71
N ALA A 244 2.84 -15.29 -5.08
CA ALA A 244 3.43 -14.11 -5.72
C ALA A 244 4.90 -14.32 -6.07
N ASP A 245 5.69 -14.91 -5.17
CA ASP A 245 7.12 -15.10 -5.37
C ASP A 245 7.40 -16.00 -6.57
N MET A 246 6.68 -17.11 -6.71
CA MET A 246 6.85 -17.99 -7.87
C MET A 246 6.46 -17.32 -9.19
N ALA A 247 5.48 -16.40 -9.18
CA ALA A 247 5.10 -15.62 -10.35
C ALA A 247 6.20 -14.64 -10.76
N TYR A 248 6.80 -13.93 -9.79
CA TYR A 248 7.92 -13.03 -10.04
C TYR A 248 9.13 -13.80 -10.55
N GLU A 249 9.47 -14.94 -9.96
CA GLU A 249 10.60 -15.74 -10.38
C GLU A 249 10.37 -16.41 -11.75
N TRP A 250 9.13 -16.76 -12.10
CA TRP A 250 8.82 -17.20 -13.47
C TRP A 250 9.11 -16.10 -14.49
N LEU A 251 8.82 -14.84 -14.17
CA LEU A 251 8.98 -13.70 -15.10
C LEU A 251 10.42 -13.19 -15.13
N LEU A 252 11.07 -13.07 -13.97
CA LEU A 252 12.32 -12.31 -13.77
C LEU A 252 13.53 -13.20 -13.44
N ASN A 253 13.37 -14.54 -13.42
CA ASN A 253 14.47 -15.45 -13.14
C ASN A 253 15.67 -15.19 -14.05
N GLY A 254 16.87 -15.19 -13.47
CA GLY A 254 18.12 -14.83 -14.15
C GLY A 254 18.49 -13.34 -14.09
N VAL A 255 17.63 -12.49 -13.53
CA VAL A 255 17.97 -11.10 -13.18
C VAL A 255 18.51 -11.11 -11.76
N ASN A 256 19.81 -11.39 -11.61
CA ASN A 256 20.43 -11.65 -10.31
C ASN A 256 21.04 -10.40 -9.65
N GLU A 257 21.01 -9.25 -10.33
CA GLU A 257 21.46 -7.98 -9.77
C GLU A 257 20.28 -7.11 -9.37
N TYR A 258 20.38 -6.45 -8.23
CA TYR A 258 19.30 -5.59 -7.74
C TYR A 258 19.79 -4.21 -7.29
N LYS A 259 18.89 -3.24 -7.37
CA LYS A 259 18.98 -1.94 -6.70
C LYS A 259 17.75 -1.79 -5.81
N LYS A 260 17.92 -1.92 -4.51
CA LYS A 260 16.82 -1.74 -3.56
C LYS A 260 16.98 -0.49 -2.73
N LEU A 261 15.87 0.17 -2.44
CA LEU A 261 15.83 1.25 -1.50
C LEU A 261 15.70 0.66 -0.08
N LYS A 262 16.75 0.84 0.74
CA LYS A 262 16.70 0.44 2.14
C LYS A 262 15.88 1.51 2.89
N MET A 263 14.74 1.13 3.41
CA MET A 263 13.84 2.00 4.16
C MET A 263 13.31 1.25 5.38
N ASN A 264 13.23 1.93 6.52
CA ASN A 264 12.65 1.36 7.73
C ASN A 264 11.15 1.69 7.85
N SER A 265 10.71 2.79 7.26
CA SER A 265 9.31 3.20 7.18
C SER A 265 9.01 3.91 5.87
N MET A 266 7.78 3.74 5.34
CA MET A 266 7.30 4.48 4.17
C MET A 266 6.75 5.85 4.53
N VAL A 267 6.39 6.07 5.78
CA VAL A 267 5.69 7.26 6.27
C VAL A 267 6.62 8.18 7.05
N ASP A 268 7.67 7.66 7.68
CA ASP A 268 8.65 8.44 8.41
C ASP A 268 9.72 8.99 7.45
N PHE A 269 9.53 10.22 6.99
CA PHE A 269 10.43 10.92 6.07
C PHE A 269 11.77 11.33 6.70
N ASN A 270 11.91 11.27 8.02
CA ASN A 270 13.17 11.57 8.72
C ASN A 270 14.15 10.40 8.71
N GLN A 271 13.75 9.23 8.20
CA GLN A 271 14.62 8.07 8.09
C GLN A 271 15.49 8.13 6.83
N GLN A 272 16.76 7.78 6.98
CA GLN A 272 17.70 7.72 5.86
C GLN A 272 17.22 6.72 4.81
N ARG A 273 17.18 7.16 3.56
CA ARG A 273 16.90 6.35 2.39
C ARG A 273 18.19 6.07 1.67
N GLU A 274 18.62 4.83 1.69
CA GLU A 274 19.85 4.38 1.06
C GLU A 274 19.55 3.45 -0.10
N ILE A 275 20.15 3.70 -1.27
CA ILE A 275 20.07 2.78 -2.39
C ILE A 275 21.17 1.73 -2.19
N GLN A 276 20.77 0.51 -1.90
CA GLN A 276 21.64 -0.63 -1.82
C GLN A 276 21.70 -1.33 -3.18
N VAL A 277 22.89 -1.42 -3.75
CA VAL A 277 23.18 -2.20 -4.95
C VAL A 277 23.80 -3.52 -4.50
N GLY A 278 23.33 -4.63 -5.05
CA GLY A 278 23.85 -5.96 -4.70
C GLY A 278 23.51 -7.00 -5.75
N GLY A 279 24.01 -8.21 -5.53
CA GLY A 279 23.68 -9.41 -6.30
C GLY A 279 23.07 -10.46 -5.37
N MET A 280 22.31 -11.37 -5.94
CA MET A 280 21.76 -12.53 -5.25
C MET A 280 22.89 -13.49 -4.87
N SER A 281 22.80 -14.07 -3.68
CA SER A 281 23.67 -15.18 -3.26
C SER A 281 23.37 -16.45 -4.05
N ASN A 282 24.25 -17.44 -3.98
CA ASN A 282 24.01 -18.73 -4.62
C ASN A 282 22.76 -19.43 -4.07
N GLU A 283 22.47 -19.28 -2.78
CA GLU A 283 21.26 -19.82 -2.16
C GLU A 283 20.01 -19.11 -2.69
N GLU A 284 20.03 -17.76 -2.82
CA GLU A 284 18.93 -17.00 -3.40
C GLU A 284 18.69 -17.38 -4.87
N ILE A 285 19.75 -17.57 -5.67
CA ILE A 285 19.63 -18.02 -7.06
C ILE A 285 19.04 -19.43 -7.13
N THR A 286 19.44 -20.34 -6.24
CA THR A 286 18.89 -21.69 -6.15
C THR A 286 17.40 -21.63 -5.84
N LEU A 287 17.01 -20.86 -4.83
CA LEU A 287 15.61 -20.68 -4.45
C LEU A 287 14.78 -20.06 -5.58
N SER A 288 15.33 -19.06 -6.28
CA SER A 288 14.71 -18.44 -7.46
C SER A 288 14.40 -19.49 -8.54
N ASN A 289 15.37 -20.38 -8.81
CA ASN A 289 15.19 -21.46 -9.78
C ASN A 289 14.11 -22.46 -9.36
N GLU A 290 14.02 -22.79 -8.07
CA GLU A 290 12.99 -23.70 -7.53
C GLU A 290 11.60 -23.05 -7.61
N LEU A 291 11.45 -21.80 -7.17
CA LEU A 291 10.19 -21.06 -7.21
C LEU A 291 9.66 -20.92 -8.64
N LYS A 292 10.53 -20.60 -9.60
CA LYS A 292 10.16 -20.54 -11.02
C LYS A 292 9.51 -21.83 -11.51
N GLN A 293 10.01 -22.98 -11.07
CA GLN A 293 9.51 -24.28 -11.52
C GLN A 293 8.12 -24.63 -10.96
N LEU A 294 7.72 -24.02 -9.84
CA LEU A 294 6.41 -24.22 -9.22
C LEU A 294 5.28 -23.50 -9.97
N PHE A 295 5.58 -22.36 -10.58
CA PHE A 295 4.57 -21.50 -11.18
C PHE A 295 3.75 -22.16 -12.30
N PRO A 296 4.31 -22.95 -13.26
CA PRO A 296 3.51 -23.62 -14.29
C PRO A 296 2.42 -24.54 -13.72
N ASN A 297 2.75 -25.33 -12.71
CA ASN A 297 1.79 -26.22 -12.09
C ASN A 297 0.66 -25.45 -11.41
N TYR A 298 0.99 -24.36 -10.72
CA TYR A 298 0.01 -23.47 -10.12
C TYR A 298 -0.92 -22.87 -11.17
N VAL A 299 -0.40 -22.26 -12.25
CA VAL A 299 -1.24 -21.67 -13.32
C VAL A 299 -2.14 -22.72 -13.95
N ASN A 300 -1.60 -23.89 -14.25
CA ASN A 300 -2.37 -24.97 -14.86
C ASN A 300 -3.50 -25.49 -13.96
N SER A 301 -3.31 -25.49 -12.64
CA SER A 301 -4.34 -25.91 -11.68
C SER A 301 -5.54 -24.94 -11.63
N LEU A 302 -5.35 -23.67 -12.01
CA LEU A 302 -6.41 -22.66 -12.01
C LEU A 302 -7.39 -22.82 -13.17
N ASN A 303 -7.07 -23.62 -14.20
CA ASN A 303 -7.90 -23.82 -15.40
C ASN A 303 -8.36 -22.52 -16.05
N LEU A 304 -7.47 -21.53 -16.12
CA LEU A 304 -7.76 -20.22 -16.71
C LEU A 304 -8.08 -20.34 -18.19
N LYS A 305 -8.97 -19.49 -18.68
CA LYS A 305 -9.36 -19.44 -20.08
C LYS A 305 -9.27 -18.00 -20.59
N ASP A 306 -9.00 -17.86 -21.90
CA ASP A 306 -9.14 -16.58 -22.59
C ASP A 306 -10.62 -16.24 -22.88
N GLU A 307 -10.84 -15.10 -23.55
CA GLU A 307 -12.17 -14.60 -23.90
C GLU A 307 -12.93 -15.54 -24.86
N GLU A 308 -12.21 -16.41 -25.59
CA GLU A 308 -12.75 -17.39 -26.53
C GLU A 308 -13.03 -18.74 -25.86
N GLY A 309 -12.71 -18.87 -24.55
CA GLY A 309 -12.87 -20.10 -23.77
C GLY A 309 -11.73 -21.09 -23.94
N LYS A 310 -10.63 -20.72 -24.61
CA LYS A 310 -9.45 -21.56 -24.80
C LYS A 310 -8.62 -21.61 -23.52
N LEU A 311 -8.17 -22.80 -23.12
CA LEU A 311 -7.39 -23.00 -21.92
C LEU A 311 -6.01 -22.35 -22.02
N LEU A 312 -5.64 -21.62 -20.98
CA LEU A 312 -4.35 -20.98 -20.80
C LEU A 312 -3.45 -21.89 -19.98
N THR A 313 -2.34 -22.34 -20.56
CA THR A 313 -1.43 -23.29 -19.93
C THR A 313 0.03 -22.87 -20.08
N LEU A 314 0.86 -23.41 -19.21
CA LEU A 314 2.32 -23.34 -19.26
C LEU A 314 2.93 -24.75 -19.33
N ASP A 315 3.97 -24.94 -20.12
CA ASP A 315 4.82 -26.12 -20.09
C ASP A 315 5.81 -26.05 -18.91
N LYS A 316 6.58 -27.14 -18.72
CA LYS A 316 7.60 -27.19 -17.66
C LYS A 316 8.69 -26.12 -17.73
N ASN A 317 8.87 -25.50 -18.88
CA ASN A 317 9.83 -24.41 -19.09
C ASN A 317 9.19 -23.03 -18.90
N GLY A 318 7.91 -22.96 -18.51
CA GLY A 318 7.17 -21.73 -18.34
C GLY A 318 6.75 -21.03 -19.63
N ASN A 319 6.67 -21.77 -20.75
CA ASN A 319 6.16 -21.27 -22.03
C ASN A 319 4.77 -21.85 -22.30
N GLY A 320 3.98 -21.16 -23.11
CA GLY A 320 2.66 -21.68 -23.47
C GLY A 320 1.62 -20.57 -23.68
N THR A 321 0.36 -20.97 -23.80
CA THR A 321 -0.74 -20.06 -24.13
C THR A 321 -0.94 -18.96 -23.08
N PHE A 322 -0.70 -19.26 -21.81
CA PHE A 322 -0.76 -18.24 -20.74
C PHE A 322 0.28 -17.13 -20.96
N LYS A 323 1.54 -17.48 -21.28
CA LYS A 323 2.60 -16.50 -21.55
C LYS A 323 2.26 -15.61 -22.74
N GLU A 324 1.77 -16.21 -23.82
CA GLU A 324 1.41 -15.45 -25.03
C GLU A 324 0.18 -14.55 -24.77
N TYR A 325 -0.76 -15.00 -23.97
CA TYR A 325 -1.90 -14.18 -23.53
C TYR A 325 -1.45 -12.95 -22.73
N ILE A 326 -0.56 -13.12 -21.74
CA ILE A 326 0.00 -11.98 -20.97
C ILE A 326 0.77 -11.02 -21.88
N LYS A 327 1.59 -11.53 -22.83
CA LYS A 327 2.28 -10.67 -23.81
C LYS A 327 1.29 -9.86 -24.64
N LYS A 328 0.19 -10.47 -25.12
CA LYS A 328 -0.84 -9.79 -25.89
C LYS A 328 -1.46 -8.63 -25.10
N ILE A 329 -1.76 -8.85 -23.79
CA ILE A 329 -2.30 -7.80 -22.90
C ILE A 329 -1.30 -6.63 -22.80
N ILE A 330 -0.02 -6.93 -22.57
CA ILE A 330 1.04 -5.91 -22.43
C ILE A 330 1.18 -5.11 -23.72
N ILE A 331 1.27 -5.78 -24.87
CA ILE A 331 1.39 -5.15 -26.17
C ILE A 331 0.19 -4.25 -26.47
N ASN A 332 -1.02 -4.74 -26.24
CA ASN A 332 -2.25 -3.99 -26.45
C ASN A 332 -2.33 -2.77 -25.53
N SER A 333 -1.88 -2.91 -24.27
CA SER A 333 -1.83 -1.79 -23.33
C SER A 333 -0.82 -0.73 -23.74
N ALA A 334 0.37 -1.15 -24.19
CA ALA A 334 1.41 -0.25 -24.70
C ALA A 334 0.93 0.49 -25.97
N GLN A 335 0.26 -0.22 -26.88
CA GLN A 335 -0.29 0.38 -28.10
C GLN A 335 -1.34 1.45 -27.77
N LYS A 336 -2.28 1.14 -26.87
CA LYS A 336 -3.29 2.12 -26.41
C LYS A 336 -2.65 3.34 -25.73
N ALA A 337 -1.61 3.13 -24.95
CA ALA A 337 -0.88 4.23 -24.31
C ALA A 337 -0.22 5.13 -25.37
N LEU A 338 0.44 4.54 -26.37
CA LEU A 338 1.04 5.26 -27.49
C LEU A 338 0.00 6.07 -28.29
N GLU A 339 -1.12 5.46 -28.64
CA GLU A 339 -2.24 6.11 -29.34
C GLU A 339 -2.86 7.26 -28.55
N SER A 340 -2.82 7.19 -27.21
CA SER A 340 -3.27 8.27 -26.31
C SER A 340 -2.24 9.39 -26.09
N GLY A 341 -1.08 9.30 -26.74
CA GLY A 341 0.00 10.30 -26.62
C GLY A 341 0.83 10.16 -25.34
N ALA A 342 0.89 8.97 -24.75
CA ALA A 342 1.83 8.68 -23.68
C ALA A 342 3.23 8.46 -24.28
N ASP A 343 4.25 9.20 -23.74
CA ASP A 343 5.67 9.04 -24.09
C ASP A 343 6.30 7.80 -23.43
#